data_7b9a4afa38a7c9f5738ec0e6b6f26408
#
_entry.id   7b9a4afa38a7c9f5738ec0e6b6f26408
#
_cell.length_a   1.000
_cell.length_b   1.000
_cell.length_c   1.000
_cell.angle_alpha   90.00
_cell.angle_beta   90.00
_cell.angle_gamma   90.00
#
_symmetry.space_group_name_H-M   'P 1'
#
loop_
_entity.id
_entity.type
_entity.pdbx_description
1 polymer ?
#
loop_
_entity_poly.entity_id
_entity_poly.type
_entity_poly.pdbx_seq_one_letter_code
_entity_poly.pdbx_strand_id
1 'polypeptide(L)'
;MKKTVTVNLDKTIFNIDDDAYTVLESYLEALHDHFKKEEGGQEIMNDIESRISELFKERLGFGMQVITLQEVNEVIAIMGQPDEIENPLDSGTAPDNNAEGDNSGQTTDTSNNESHKSTKRLYRDPDNRILGGVASGMGYYFGIDTVAIRVIMVLLLPLWASSVWIYLLLWICIPEARTTSQKLEMRGETPTVDNIKRAVEEEKENVSRNGGVANSIWRS
;
A
#
# COMPACT_ATOMS: atom_id res chain seq x y z
N MET A 1 -4.31 0.26 36.11
CA MET A 1 -5.05 -0.59 35.16
C MET A 1 -5.16 0.19 33.88
N LYS A 2 -4.70 -0.32 32.73
CA LYS A 2 -4.96 0.30 31.43
C LYS A 2 -6.35 -0.13 30.96
N LYS A 3 -7.08 0.79 30.37
CA LYS A 3 -8.40 0.56 29.79
C LYS A 3 -8.21 0.32 28.30
N THR A 4 -8.91 -0.66 27.75
CA THR A 4 -8.89 -0.97 26.32
C THR A 4 -10.26 -0.69 25.71
N VAL A 5 -10.27 -0.19 24.48
CA VAL A 5 -11.45 0.07 23.66
C VAL A 5 -11.48 -0.93 22.51
N THR A 6 -12.65 -1.46 22.20
CA THR A 6 -12.83 -2.34 21.04
C THR A 6 -13.30 -1.52 19.86
N VAL A 7 -12.53 -1.56 18.77
CA VAL A 7 -12.77 -0.78 17.55
C VAL A 7 -12.93 -1.70 16.36
N ASN A 8 -13.84 -1.39 15.45
CA ASN A 8 -14.00 -2.08 14.18
C ASN A 8 -13.38 -1.23 13.05
N LEU A 9 -12.31 -1.75 12.43
CA LEU A 9 -11.66 -1.16 11.26
C LEU A 9 -11.71 -2.16 10.12
N ASP A 10 -12.23 -1.77 8.98
CA ASP A 10 -12.36 -2.63 7.80
C ASP A 10 -12.86 -4.06 8.15
N LYS A 11 -14.02 -4.13 8.81
CA LYS A 11 -14.69 -5.41 9.21
C LYS A 11 -13.87 -6.29 10.17
N THR A 12 -12.77 -5.76 10.71
CA THR A 12 -11.93 -6.45 11.70
C THR A 12 -12.02 -5.75 13.05
N ILE A 13 -12.13 -6.54 14.10
CA ILE A 13 -12.24 -6.03 15.47
C ILE A 13 -10.86 -6.02 16.10
N PHE A 14 -10.46 -4.87 16.65
CA PHE A 14 -9.20 -4.66 17.35
C PHE A 14 -9.46 -4.18 18.78
N ASN A 15 -8.63 -4.65 19.71
CA ASN A 15 -8.55 -4.11 21.06
C ASN A 15 -7.40 -3.10 21.09
N ILE A 16 -7.69 -1.85 21.43
CA ILE A 16 -6.75 -0.73 21.40
C ILE A 16 -6.72 -0.10 22.81
N ASP A 17 -5.55 0.28 23.29
CA ASP A 17 -5.44 1.04 24.54
C ASP A 17 -6.19 2.38 24.41
N ASP A 18 -6.82 2.86 25.48
CA ASP A 18 -7.66 4.08 25.51
C ASP A 18 -6.89 5.34 25.05
N ASP A 19 -5.62 5.45 25.44
CA ASP A 19 -4.70 6.50 25.02
C ASP A 19 -4.36 6.40 23.52
N ALA A 20 -4.14 5.18 23.02
CA ALA A 20 -3.88 4.88 21.62
C ALA A 20 -5.10 5.13 20.73
N TYR A 21 -6.29 4.80 21.23
CA TYR A 21 -7.55 5.05 20.53
C TYR A 21 -7.78 6.55 20.28
N THR A 22 -7.52 7.39 21.28
CA THR A 22 -7.69 8.85 21.14
C THR A 22 -6.79 9.43 20.03
N VAL A 23 -5.55 8.93 19.92
CA VAL A 23 -4.62 9.37 18.85
C VAL A 23 -5.08 8.88 17.49
N LEU A 24 -5.49 7.61 17.39
CA LEU A 24 -5.99 7.03 16.14
C LEU A 24 -7.26 7.73 15.66
N GLU A 25 -8.21 8.00 16.57
CA GLU A 25 -9.46 8.71 16.26
C GLU A 25 -9.18 10.11 15.71
N SER A 26 -8.31 10.88 16.38
CA SER A 26 -7.91 12.22 15.93
C SER A 26 -7.25 12.18 14.54
N TYR A 27 -6.43 11.19 14.28
CA TYR A 27 -5.77 11.01 12.98
C TYR A 27 -6.79 10.68 11.88
N LEU A 28 -7.71 9.73 12.11
CA LEU A 28 -8.75 9.37 11.15
C LEU A 28 -9.73 10.53 10.90
N GLU A 29 -10.07 11.33 11.93
CA GLU A 29 -10.90 12.50 11.79
C GLU A 29 -10.23 13.58 10.93
N ALA A 30 -8.94 13.83 11.15
CA ALA A 30 -8.16 14.76 10.32
C ALA A 30 -8.11 14.32 8.84
N LEU A 31 -7.89 13.02 8.58
CA LEU A 31 -7.94 12.47 7.23
C LEU A 31 -9.33 12.58 6.61
N HIS A 32 -10.38 12.28 7.38
CA HIS A 32 -11.76 12.39 6.91
C HIS A 32 -12.12 13.82 6.51
N ASP A 33 -11.74 14.80 7.33
CA ASP A 33 -12.00 16.22 7.03
C ASP A 33 -11.20 16.70 5.81
N HIS A 34 -9.99 16.17 5.61
CA HIS A 34 -9.17 16.46 4.44
C HIS A 34 -9.84 15.91 3.17
N PHE A 35 -10.19 14.63 3.13
CA PHE A 35 -10.74 13.98 1.94
C PHE A 35 -12.24 14.18 1.72
N LYS A 36 -13.00 14.69 2.69
CA LYS A 36 -14.44 14.89 2.59
C LYS A 36 -14.88 15.74 1.40
N LYS A 37 -14.03 16.66 0.95
CA LYS A 37 -14.32 17.59 -0.16
C LYS A 37 -13.82 17.05 -1.50
N GLU A 38 -13.04 15.96 -1.52
CA GLU A 38 -12.48 15.40 -2.72
C GLU A 38 -13.44 14.40 -3.38
N GLU A 39 -13.44 14.39 -4.70
CA GLU A 39 -14.19 13.39 -5.46
C GLU A 39 -13.57 12.00 -5.25
N GLY A 40 -14.32 11.09 -4.62
CA GLY A 40 -13.82 9.79 -4.22
C GLY A 40 -13.18 9.72 -2.84
N GLY A 41 -13.28 10.77 -2.04
CA GLY A 41 -12.74 10.79 -0.69
C GLY A 41 -13.21 9.63 0.18
N GLN A 42 -14.43 9.14 0.00
CA GLN A 42 -14.92 7.97 0.73
C GLN A 42 -14.17 6.67 0.33
N GLU A 43 -13.81 6.52 -0.92
CA GLU A 43 -13.05 5.36 -1.40
C GLU A 43 -11.61 5.40 -0.87
N ILE A 44 -10.98 6.59 -0.93
CA ILE A 44 -9.66 6.82 -0.34
C ILE A 44 -9.67 6.50 1.16
N MET A 45 -10.68 6.97 1.91
CA MET A 45 -10.81 6.67 3.35
C MET A 45 -10.96 5.17 3.61
N ASN A 46 -11.77 4.45 2.84
CA ASN A 46 -11.93 3.01 2.98
C ASN A 46 -10.61 2.27 2.75
N ASP A 47 -9.83 2.69 1.76
CA ASP A 47 -8.52 2.08 1.46
C ASP A 47 -7.47 2.39 2.54
N ILE A 48 -7.50 3.60 3.13
CA ILE A 48 -6.68 3.97 4.28
C ILE A 48 -7.04 3.13 5.50
N GLU A 49 -8.32 3.00 5.84
CA GLU A 49 -8.77 2.16 6.96
C GLU A 49 -8.40 0.69 6.74
N SER A 50 -8.53 0.19 5.51
CA SER A 50 -8.11 -1.16 5.14
C SER A 50 -6.61 -1.34 5.35
N ARG A 51 -5.80 -0.36 4.95
CA ARG A 51 -4.35 -0.41 5.16
C ARG A 51 -3.97 -0.38 6.64
N ILE A 52 -4.56 0.48 7.44
CA ILE A 52 -4.35 0.52 8.89
C ILE A 52 -4.72 -0.83 9.52
N SER A 53 -5.85 -1.42 9.10
CA SER A 53 -6.27 -2.75 9.54
C SER A 53 -5.25 -3.84 9.18
N GLU A 54 -4.66 -3.81 7.98
CA GLU A 54 -3.58 -4.72 7.56
C GLU A 54 -2.35 -4.59 8.46
N LEU A 55 -1.90 -3.36 8.72
CA LEU A 55 -0.75 -3.07 9.57
C LEU A 55 -1.00 -3.54 11.01
N PHE A 56 -2.19 -3.33 11.56
CA PHE A 56 -2.54 -3.82 12.90
C PHE A 56 -2.60 -5.35 12.94
N LYS A 57 -3.13 -6.02 11.92
CA LYS A 57 -3.13 -7.50 11.81
C LYS A 57 -1.70 -8.05 11.79
N GLU A 58 -0.80 -7.40 11.07
CA GLU A 58 0.61 -7.79 11.02
C GLU A 58 1.25 -7.69 12.42
N ARG A 59 0.99 -6.61 13.16
CA ARG A 59 1.48 -6.43 14.54
C ARG A 59 0.91 -7.49 15.50
N LEU A 60 -0.39 -7.75 15.43
CA LEU A 60 -1.04 -8.79 16.26
C LEU A 60 -0.54 -10.19 15.91
N GLY A 61 -0.15 -10.46 14.65
CA GLY A 61 0.43 -11.73 14.22
C GLY A 61 1.76 -12.08 14.93
N PHE A 62 2.45 -11.10 15.51
CA PHE A 62 3.65 -11.30 16.32
C PHE A 62 3.36 -11.62 17.80
N GLY A 63 2.09 -11.98 18.17
CA GLY A 63 1.69 -12.42 19.51
C GLY A 63 1.21 -11.31 20.43
N MET A 64 1.03 -10.09 19.95
CA MET A 64 0.36 -9.02 20.68
C MET A 64 -1.14 -9.22 20.67
N GLN A 65 -1.82 -8.87 21.77
CA GLN A 65 -3.28 -8.99 21.89
C GLN A 65 -3.99 -7.64 21.89
N VAL A 66 -3.25 -6.56 22.10
CA VAL A 66 -3.75 -5.19 22.22
C VAL A 66 -2.82 -4.26 21.44
N ILE A 67 -3.40 -3.35 20.71
CA ILE A 67 -2.66 -2.27 20.02
C ILE A 67 -2.38 -1.16 21.02
N THR A 68 -1.12 -0.84 21.20
CA THR A 68 -0.67 0.22 22.12
C THR A 68 -0.41 1.53 21.39
N LEU A 69 -0.15 2.60 22.15
CA LEU A 69 0.16 3.92 21.62
C LEU A 69 1.42 3.90 20.70
N GLN A 70 2.37 3.01 20.99
CA GLN A 70 3.57 2.89 20.17
C GLN A 70 3.22 2.37 18.78
N GLU A 71 2.42 1.29 18.67
CA GLU A 71 2.02 0.73 17.39
C GLU A 71 1.18 1.72 16.56
N VAL A 72 0.28 2.48 17.22
CA VAL A 72 -0.49 3.52 16.53
C VAL A 72 0.42 4.60 15.96
N ASN A 73 1.40 5.10 16.75
CA ASN A 73 2.34 6.10 16.26
C ASN A 73 3.23 5.57 15.11
N GLU A 74 3.66 4.31 15.18
CA GLU A 74 4.42 3.68 14.09
C GLU A 74 3.58 3.55 12.83
N VAL A 75 2.30 3.20 12.96
CA VAL A 75 1.39 3.11 11.80
C VAL A 75 1.16 4.50 11.19
N ILE A 76 0.95 5.53 12.01
CA ILE A 76 0.82 6.92 11.53
C ILE A 76 2.10 7.37 10.81
N ALA A 77 3.28 7.03 11.33
CA ALA A 77 4.56 7.36 10.69
C ALA A 77 4.74 6.65 9.33
N ILE A 78 4.22 5.42 9.18
CA ILE A 78 4.22 4.69 7.89
C ILE A 78 3.23 5.31 6.90
N MET A 79 2.05 5.69 7.38
CA MET A 79 0.97 6.22 6.54
C MET A 79 1.24 7.66 6.09
N GLY A 80 1.96 8.47 6.89
CA GLY A 80 2.17 9.91 6.71
C GLY A 80 1.12 10.77 7.39
N GLN A 81 1.42 12.04 7.57
CA GLN A 81 0.53 13.03 8.17
C GLN A 81 -0.35 13.68 7.09
N PRO A 82 -1.63 14.04 7.40
CA PRO A 82 -2.51 14.72 6.46
C PRO A 82 -1.92 16.06 5.95
N ASP A 83 -1.21 16.78 6.79
CA ASP A 83 -0.62 18.09 6.48
C ASP A 83 0.57 17.99 5.52
N GLU A 84 1.25 16.85 5.44
CA GLU A 84 2.36 16.60 4.52
C GLU A 84 1.89 16.41 3.07
N ILE A 85 0.61 16.10 2.88
CA ILE A 85 -0.01 15.85 1.55
C ILE A 85 -0.19 17.16 0.78
N GLU A 86 -0.44 18.29 1.47
CA GLU A 86 -0.64 19.60 0.82
C GLU A 86 0.67 20.30 0.42
N ASN A 87 1.81 20.01 1.07
CA ASN A 87 3.08 20.65 0.81
C ASN A 87 4.26 19.66 0.73
N PRO A 88 4.47 18.98 -0.40
CA PRO A 88 5.59 18.05 -0.56
C PRO A 88 6.99 18.72 -0.49
N LEU A 89 7.06 20.05 -0.36
CA LEU A 89 8.31 20.81 -0.29
C LEU A 89 8.77 21.17 1.14
N ASP A 90 7.96 20.90 2.17
CA ASP A 90 8.27 21.30 3.55
C ASP A 90 8.62 20.15 4.51
N SER A 91 8.82 18.94 4.02
CA SER A 91 9.27 17.78 4.82
C SER A 91 10.79 17.81 5.13
N GLY A 92 11.34 19.00 5.33
CA GLY A 92 12.76 19.28 5.59
C GLY A 92 13.08 19.99 6.90
N THR A 93 12.21 20.01 7.90
CA THR A 93 12.52 20.69 9.16
C THR A 93 12.58 19.68 10.31
N ALA A 94 13.74 19.04 10.46
CA ALA A 94 14.13 18.48 11.75
C ALA A 94 14.38 19.63 12.75
N PRO A 95 14.04 19.49 14.04
CA PRO A 95 14.30 20.52 15.03
C PRO A 95 15.81 20.70 15.21
N ASP A 96 16.25 21.91 14.88
CA ASP A 96 17.62 22.42 15.07
C ASP A 96 17.96 22.44 16.57
N ASN A 97 18.82 21.54 17.02
CA ASN A 97 19.54 21.68 18.28
C ASN A 97 20.99 22.02 17.97
N ASN A 98 21.27 23.33 17.89
CA ASN A 98 22.59 23.88 17.90
C ASN A 98 23.36 23.44 19.15
N ALA A 99 24.46 22.72 18.95
CA ALA A 99 25.64 22.73 19.81
C ALA A 99 26.88 22.55 18.93
N GLU A 100 27.65 23.61 18.86
CA GLU A 100 28.95 23.71 18.21
C GLU A 100 29.96 22.66 18.74
N GLY A 101 30.77 22.10 17.84
CA GLY A 101 31.89 21.24 18.21
C GLY A 101 32.67 20.76 16.98
N ASP A 102 33.67 21.56 16.56
CA ASP A 102 34.70 21.29 15.58
C ASP A 102 35.38 19.91 15.74
N ASN A 103 35.49 19.10 14.70
CA ASN A 103 36.75 18.62 14.12
C ASN A 103 36.60 17.56 13.02
N SER A 104 37.23 17.86 11.93
CA SER A 104 37.69 17.10 10.77
C SER A 104 37.68 15.55 10.82
N GLY A 105 37.19 14.96 9.72
CA GLY A 105 37.88 13.78 9.19
C GLY A 105 36.99 12.63 8.79
N GLN A 106 36.84 12.46 7.49
CA GLN A 106 36.71 11.20 6.79
C GLN A 106 35.32 10.61 6.59
N THR A 107 34.87 10.81 5.38
CA THR A 107 33.80 10.13 4.62
C THR A 107 33.62 8.66 4.97
N THR A 108 32.46 8.35 5.49
CA THR A 108 31.72 7.15 5.13
C THR A 108 30.24 7.55 5.10
N ASP A 109 29.72 7.67 3.89
CA ASP A 109 28.29 7.79 3.62
C ASP A 109 27.54 6.62 4.24
N THR A 110 27.02 6.81 5.44
CA THR A 110 25.92 6.02 5.96
C THR A 110 24.79 6.98 6.24
N SER A 111 24.22 7.48 5.18
CA SER A 111 22.89 8.10 5.20
C SER A 111 21.90 7.03 5.66
N ASN A 112 21.63 6.98 6.96
CA ASN A 112 20.49 6.28 7.51
C ASN A 112 19.20 7.01 7.11
N ASN A 113 18.98 7.08 5.80
CA ASN A 113 17.66 7.24 5.26
C ASN A 113 17.07 5.82 5.26
N GLU A 114 16.54 5.39 6.38
CA GLU A 114 15.59 4.27 6.42
C GLU A 114 14.31 4.73 5.70
N SER A 115 14.45 4.99 4.40
CA SER A 115 13.29 4.88 3.51
C SER A 115 12.78 3.47 3.75
N HIS A 116 11.60 3.33 4.31
CA HIS A 116 10.86 2.08 4.40
C HIS A 116 10.79 1.49 2.99
N LYS A 117 11.81 0.69 2.67
CA LYS A 117 11.92 0.02 1.38
C LYS A 117 10.76 -0.95 1.33
N SER A 118 9.73 -0.58 0.60
CA SER A 118 8.59 -1.45 0.36
C SER A 118 9.13 -2.79 -0.12
N THR A 119 8.99 -3.82 0.70
CA THR A 119 9.34 -5.18 0.30
C THR A 119 8.29 -5.61 -0.72
N LYS A 120 8.70 -5.70 -1.99
CA LYS A 120 7.83 -6.21 -3.05
C LYS A 120 7.23 -7.55 -2.63
N ARG A 121 5.93 -7.62 -2.52
CA ARG A 121 5.20 -8.87 -2.26
C ARG A 121 4.64 -9.41 -3.57
N LEU A 122 4.65 -10.72 -3.70
CA LEU A 122 4.13 -11.38 -4.89
C LEU A 122 2.62 -11.55 -4.77
N TYR A 123 1.87 -10.74 -5.53
CA TYR A 123 0.43 -10.85 -5.68
C TYR A 123 0.06 -11.10 -7.14
N ARG A 124 -1.11 -11.65 -7.37
CA ARG A 124 -1.73 -11.81 -8.68
C ARG A 124 -2.46 -10.52 -9.04
N ASP A 125 -2.19 -9.98 -10.23
CA ASP A 125 -2.79 -8.73 -10.71
C ASP A 125 -4.23 -8.95 -11.21
N PRO A 126 -5.25 -8.34 -10.58
CA PRO A 126 -6.64 -8.45 -11.03
C PRO A 126 -6.92 -7.61 -12.28
N ASP A 127 -6.21 -6.51 -12.50
CA ASP A 127 -6.53 -5.52 -13.52
C ASP A 127 -6.00 -5.92 -14.91
N ASN A 128 -4.83 -6.55 -14.97
CA ASN A 128 -4.16 -6.96 -16.22
C ASN A 128 -4.11 -8.49 -16.38
N ARG A 129 -5.22 -9.17 -16.15
CA ARG A 129 -5.32 -10.62 -16.20
C ARG A 129 -5.80 -11.12 -17.56
N ILE A 130 -4.94 -11.79 -18.32
CA ILE A 130 -5.34 -12.59 -19.47
C ILE A 130 -5.60 -14.05 -19.04
N LEU A 131 -4.70 -14.60 -18.24
CA LEU A 131 -4.80 -15.95 -17.67
C LEU A 131 -4.59 -15.87 -16.15
N GLY A 132 -5.58 -15.34 -15.39
CA GLY A 132 -5.54 -15.31 -13.93
C GLY A 132 -4.57 -14.32 -13.28
N GLY A 133 -3.84 -13.46 -14.03
CA GLY A 133 -2.99 -12.39 -13.49
C GLY A 133 -1.64 -12.82 -12.92
N VAL A 134 -1.27 -14.10 -12.98
CA VAL A 134 0.01 -14.62 -12.46
C VAL A 134 1.21 -14.02 -13.20
N ALA A 135 1.15 -13.98 -14.53
CA ALA A 135 2.24 -13.42 -15.35
C ALA A 135 2.48 -11.93 -15.08
N SER A 136 1.42 -11.16 -14.84
CA SER A 136 1.52 -9.74 -14.50
C SER A 136 2.13 -9.54 -13.12
N GLY A 137 1.65 -10.28 -12.10
CA GLY A 137 2.20 -10.24 -10.76
C GLY A 137 3.69 -10.62 -10.72
N MET A 138 4.09 -11.66 -11.46
CA MET A 138 5.51 -12.03 -11.59
C MET A 138 6.32 -10.93 -12.30
N GLY A 139 5.75 -10.25 -13.30
CA GLY A 139 6.37 -9.12 -13.98
C GLY A 139 6.75 -8.00 -13.03
N TYR A 140 5.83 -7.59 -12.20
CA TYR A 140 6.09 -6.57 -11.17
C TYR A 140 7.12 -7.02 -10.13
N TYR A 141 7.04 -8.27 -9.68
CA TYR A 141 7.97 -8.80 -8.69
C TYR A 141 9.41 -8.86 -9.20
N PHE A 142 9.63 -9.39 -10.40
CA PHE A 142 10.95 -9.50 -11.01
C PHE A 142 11.41 -8.23 -11.74
N GLY A 143 10.53 -7.25 -11.94
CA GLY A 143 10.83 -6.05 -12.73
C GLY A 143 10.98 -6.34 -14.22
N ILE A 144 10.31 -7.37 -14.74
CA ILE A 144 10.34 -7.79 -16.14
C ILE A 144 9.01 -7.46 -16.79
N ASP A 145 9.05 -7.08 -18.08
CA ASP A 145 7.82 -6.81 -18.83
C ASP A 145 6.87 -8.02 -18.80
N THR A 146 5.61 -7.75 -18.48
CA THR A 146 4.54 -8.76 -18.42
C THR A 146 4.40 -9.52 -19.74
N VAL A 147 4.60 -8.84 -20.87
CA VAL A 147 4.53 -9.44 -22.22
C VAL A 147 5.67 -10.44 -22.39
N ALA A 148 6.89 -10.10 -21.94
CA ALA A 148 8.03 -11.01 -22.01
C ALA A 148 7.79 -12.29 -21.20
N ILE A 149 7.23 -12.18 -20.00
CA ILE A 149 6.86 -13.35 -19.19
C ILE A 149 5.79 -14.20 -19.86
N ARG A 150 4.78 -13.58 -20.49
CA ARG A 150 3.76 -14.30 -21.27
C ARG A 150 4.37 -15.08 -22.45
N VAL A 151 5.28 -14.45 -23.18
CA VAL A 151 5.98 -15.09 -24.30
C VAL A 151 6.82 -16.28 -23.80
N ILE A 152 7.56 -16.11 -22.71
CA ILE A 152 8.33 -17.19 -22.09
C ILE A 152 7.40 -18.34 -21.65
N MET A 153 6.27 -18.05 -21.01
CA MET A 153 5.30 -19.07 -20.62
C MET A 153 4.74 -19.83 -21.81
N VAL A 154 4.40 -19.13 -22.90
CA VAL A 154 3.90 -19.77 -24.15
C VAL A 154 4.98 -20.63 -24.79
N LEU A 155 6.25 -20.18 -24.82
CA LEU A 155 7.38 -20.96 -25.34
C LEU A 155 7.67 -22.22 -24.52
N LEU A 156 7.37 -22.22 -23.22
CA LEU A 156 7.55 -23.36 -22.33
C LEU A 156 6.44 -24.41 -22.49
N LEU A 157 5.27 -24.04 -23.02
CA LEU A 157 4.11 -24.95 -23.19
C LEU A 157 4.44 -26.20 -24.04
N PRO A 158 5.10 -26.12 -25.23
CA PRO A 158 5.37 -27.29 -26.04
C PRO A 158 6.52 -28.16 -25.50
N LEU A 159 7.39 -27.61 -24.65
CA LEU A 159 8.53 -28.37 -24.10
C LEU A 159 8.14 -29.36 -23.00
N TRP A 160 7.03 -29.10 -22.26
CA TRP A 160 6.63 -30.00 -21.18
C TRP A 160 5.16 -29.81 -20.78
N ALA A 161 4.36 -30.85 -20.87
CA ALA A 161 2.98 -30.88 -20.40
C ALA A 161 2.81 -30.50 -18.90
N SER A 162 3.89 -30.61 -18.10
CA SER A 162 3.94 -30.19 -16.69
C SER A 162 3.88 -28.67 -16.50
N SER A 163 4.16 -27.86 -17.50
CA SER A 163 4.07 -26.39 -17.46
C SER A 163 2.66 -25.91 -17.07
N VAL A 164 1.62 -26.60 -17.54
CA VAL A 164 0.23 -26.30 -17.20
C VAL A 164 -0.03 -26.54 -15.70
N TRP A 165 0.50 -27.62 -15.15
CA TRP A 165 0.34 -27.93 -13.73
C TRP A 165 1.08 -26.95 -12.84
N ILE A 166 2.30 -26.51 -13.24
CA ILE A 166 3.06 -25.48 -12.52
C ILE A 166 2.29 -24.15 -12.53
N TYR A 167 1.73 -23.78 -13.69
CA TYR A 167 0.91 -22.58 -13.79
C TYR A 167 -0.34 -22.64 -12.89
N LEU A 168 -1.04 -23.77 -12.89
CA LEU A 168 -2.23 -23.97 -12.06
C LEU A 168 -1.88 -23.93 -10.56
N LEU A 169 -0.74 -24.51 -10.19
CA LEU A 169 -0.23 -24.45 -8.82
C LEU A 169 0.09 -23.00 -8.41
N LEU A 170 0.80 -22.25 -9.25
CA LEU A 170 1.08 -20.84 -9.00
C LEU A 170 -0.21 -20.00 -8.90
N TRP A 171 -1.19 -20.30 -9.74
CA TRP A 171 -2.47 -19.61 -9.73
C TRP A 171 -3.26 -19.84 -8.43
N ILE A 172 -3.14 -21.01 -7.82
CA ILE A 172 -3.76 -21.34 -6.54
C ILE A 172 -2.96 -20.75 -5.37
N CYS A 173 -1.62 -20.82 -5.42
CA CYS A 173 -0.75 -20.41 -4.32
C CYS A 173 -0.58 -18.88 -4.21
N ILE A 174 -0.60 -18.16 -5.33
CA ILE A 174 -0.40 -16.70 -5.32
C ILE A 174 -1.74 -16.01 -5.05
N PRO A 175 -1.88 -15.27 -3.94
CA PRO A 175 -3.10 -14.54 -3.64
C PRO A 175 -3.32 -13.39 -4.63
N GLU A 176 -4.57 -13.02 -4.82
CA GLU A 176 -4.97 -11.87 -5.64
C GLU A 176 -4.83 -10.58 -4.85
N ALA A 177 -4.25 -9.53 -5.45
CA ALA A 177 -4.23 -8.20 -4.88
C ALA A 177 -5.66 -7.63 -4.90
N ARG A 178 -6.27 -7.46 -3.72
CA ARG A 178 -7.66 -7.01 -3.60
C ARG A 178 -7.79 -5.57 -3.12
N THR A 179 -6.79 -5.08 -2.41
CA THR A 179 -6.77 -3.71 -1.89
C THR A 179 -5.80 -2.86 -2.68
N THR A 180 -6.01 -1.54 -2.70
CA THR A 180 -5.10 -0.58 -3.34
C THR A 180 -3.72 -0.66 -2.74
N SER A 181 -3.61 -0.87 -1.43
CA SER A 181 -2.33 -1.06 -0.74
C SER A 181 -1.56 -2.29 -1.26
N GLN A 182 -2.23 -3.42 -1.49
CA GLN A 182 -1.60 -4.63 -2.05
C GLN A 182 -1.16 -4.43 -3.50
N LYS A 183 -1.93 -3.67 -4.29
CA LYS A 183 -1.53 -3.28 -5.65
C LYS A 183 -0.27 -2.40 -5.64
N LEU A 184 -0.15 -1.47 -4.70
CA LEU A 184 1.04 -0.62 -4.51
C LEU A 184 2.26 -1.46 -4.07
N GLU A 185 2.10 -2.35 -3.09
CA GLU A 185 3.18 -3.27 -2.66
C GLU A 185 3.66 -4.17 -3.81
N MET A 186 2.76 -4.65 -4.66
CA MET A 186 3.10 -5.43 -5.84
C MET A 186 3.97 -4.64 -6.82
N ARG A 187 3.68 -3.34 -7.02
CA ARG A 187 4.48 -2.43 -7.85
C ARG A 187 5.79 -2.03 -7.18
N GLY A 188 5.94 -2.25 -5.86
CA GLY A 188 7.10 -1.87 -5.06
C GLY A 188 7.01 -0.44 -4.53
N GLU A 189 5.82 0.12 -4.51
CA GLU A 189 5.53 1.42 -3.91
C GLU A 189 5.09 1.25 -2.46
N THR A 190 5.48 2.18 -1.59
CA THR A 190 5.01 2.19 -0.20
C THR A 190 3.55 2.62 -0.15
N PRO A 191 2.65 1.87 0.48
CA PRO A 191 1.24 2.24 0.58
C PRO A 191 1.02 3.28 1.68
N THR A 192 1.45 4.50 1.41
CA THR A 192 1.18 5.71 2.19
C THR A 192 -0.14 6.35 1.76
N VAL A 193 -0.67 7.26 2.57
CA VAL A 193 -1.92 7.99 2.25
C VAL A 193 -1.83 8.67 0.89
N ASP A 194 -0.72 9.33 0.57
CA ASP A 194 -0.50 10.01 -0.70
C ASP A 194 -0.49 9.03 -1.90
N ASN A 195 0.21 7.90 -1.77
CA ASN A 195 0.25 6.89 -2.83
C ASN A 195 -1.11 6.19 -3.02
N ILE A 196 -1.88 5.97 -1.95
CA ILE A 196 -3.25 5.44 -2.02
C ILE A 196 -4.16 6.43 -2.75
N LYS A 197 -4.12 7.72 -2.38
CA LYS A 197 -4.87 8.77 -3.07
C LYS A 197 -4.58 8.77 -4.57
N ARG A 198 -3.31 8.84 -4.95
CA ARG A 198 -2.88 8.83 -6.36
C ARG A 198 -3.37 7.58 -7.10
N ALA A 199 -3.28 6.40 -6.49
CA ALA A 199 -3.73 5.15 -7.11
C ALA A 199 -5.25 5.13 -7.35
N VAL A 200 -6.06 5.64 -6.42
CA VAL A 200 -7.51 5.76 -6.59
C VAL A 200 -7.87 6.76 -7.69
N GLU A 201 -7.16 7.88 -7.77
CA GLU A 201 -7.34 8.88 -8.83
C GLU A 201 -6.99 8.31 -10.20
N GLU A 202 -5.87 7.58 -10.35
CA GLU A 202 -5.47 6.91 -11.58
C GLU A 202 -6.51 5.86 -12.03
N GLU A 203 -7.06 5.09 -11.08
CA GLU A 203 -8.08 4.09 -11.38
C GLU A 203 -9.36 4.73 -11.92
N LYS A 204 -9.81 5.85 -11.33
CA LYS A 204 -10.97 6.61 -11.80
C LYS A 204 -10.75 7.21 -13.20
N GLU A 205 -9.59 7.79 -13.43
CA GLU A 205 -9.27 8.35 -14.75
C GLU A 205 -9.28 7.26 -15.84
N ASN A 206 -8.75 6.09 -15.54
CA ASN A 206 -8.76 4.94 -16.44
C ASN A 206 -10.17 4.42 -16.72
N VAL A 207 -11.04 4.34 -15.70
CA VAL A 207 -12.44 3.95 -15.85
C VAL A 207 -13.20 4.99 -16.69
N SER A 208 -13.01 6.27 -16.45
CA SER A 208 -13.62 7.36 -17.22
C SER A 208 -13.18 7.33 -18.68
N ARG A 209 -11.90 7.13 -18.93
CA ARG A 209 -11.32 7.04 -20.29
C ARG A 209 -11.86 5.82 -21.05
N ASN A 210 -11.91 4.65 -20.43
CA ASN A 210 -12.43 3.42 -21.04
C ASN A 210 -13.96 3.46 -21.22
N GLY A 211 -14.71 4.05 -20.28
CA GLY A 211 -16.15 4.26 -20.40
C GLY A 211 -16.53 5.20 -21.55
N GLY A 212 -15.71 6.23 -21.80
CA GLY A 212 -15.86 7.15 -22.94
C GLY A 212 -15.69 6.43 -24.29
N VAL A 213 -14.70 5.56 -24.39
CA VAL A 213 -14.42 4.77 -25.61
C VAL A 213 -15.56 3.77 -25.90
N ALA A 214 -16.07 3.07 -24.90
CA ALA A 214 -17.19 2.14 -25.06
C ALA A 214 -18.45 2.86 -25.59
N ASN A 215 -18.79 4.03 -25.05
CA ASN A 215 -19.95 4.82 -25.51
C ASN A 215 -19.80 5.38 -26.93
N SER A 216 -18.59 5.61 -27.43
CA SER A 216 -18.36 6.07 -28.80
C SER A 216 -18.55 4.96 -29.83
N ILE A 217 -18.22 3.71 -29.49
CA ILE A 217 -18.35 2.55 -30.37
C ILE A 217 -19.83 2.17 -30.63
N TRP A 218 -20.71 2.41 -29.65
CA TRP A 218 -22.14 2.10 -29.79
C TRP A 218 -22.96 3.22 -30.43
N ARG A 219 -22.36 4.39 -30.77
CA ARG A 219 -23.02 5.52 -31.42
C ARG A 219 -22.73 5.66 -32.90
N SER A 220 -21.83 4.86 -33.47
CA SER A 220 -21.57 4.81 -34.91
C SER A 220 -22.19 3.56 -35.54
#